data_c0cfe4f0e601287873136669b3f1e8f8
#
_entry.id   c0cfe4f0e601287873136669b3f1e8f8
#
_cell.length_a   1.000
_cell.length_b   1.000
_cell.length_c   1.000
_cell.angle_alpha   90.00
_cell.angle_beta   90.00
_cell.angle_gamma   90.00
#
_symmetry.space_group_name_H-M   'P 1'
#
loop_
_entity.id
_entity.type
_entity.pdbx_description
1 polymer ?
#
loop_
_entity_poly.entity_id
_entity_poly.type
_entity_poly.pdbx_seq_one_letter_code
_entity_poly.pdbx_strand_id
1 'polypeptide(L)'
;MKEVNNATDSVRNHNVCNSDYAKHKIQPWDVWIEFQMNPFDADLAKRTLRTKAEGGMTQNEARKLDYEKIVHIASERIRQI
;
A
#
# COMPACT_ATOMS: atom_id res chain seq x y z
N MET A 1 -9.87 -7.68 -21.25
CA MET A 1 -9.19 -7.98 -19.98
C MET A 1 -7.74 -8.32 -20.17
N LYS A 2 -7.43 -9.13 -21.15
CA LYS A 2 -6.04 -9.55 -21.37
C LYS A 2 -5.11 -8.41 -21.67
N GLU A 3 -5.56 -7.47 -22.50
CA GLU A 3 -4.74 -6.34 -22.90
C GLU A 3 -4.42 -5.45 -21.70
N VAL A 4 -5.42 -5.23 -20.86
CA VAL A 4 -5.25 -4.45 -19.64
C VAL A 4 -4.28 -5.15 -18.70
N ASN A 5 -4.42 -6.47 -18.59
CA ASN A 5 -3.56 -7.25 -17.72
C ASN A 5 -2.11 -7.23 -18.19
N ASN A 6 -1.89 -7.29 -19.51
CA ASN A 6 -0.53 -7.24 -20.05
C ASN A 6 0.16 -5.94 -19.71
N ALA A 7 -0.52 -4.82 -19.85
CA ALA A 7 0.04 -3.53 -19.49
C ALA A 7 0.34 -3.46 -18.00
N THR A 8 -0.58 -3.96 -17.19
CA THR A 8 -0.41 -3.98 -15.74
C THR A 8 0.76 -4.87 -15.34
N ASP A 9 0.87 -6.04 -15.97
CA ASP A 9 1.95 -6.97 -15.67
C ASP A 9 3.30 -6.35 -15.99
N SER A 10 3.40 -5.61 -17.08
CA SER A 10 4.64 -4.94 -17.46
C SER A 10 5.05 -3.92 -16.39
N VAL A 11 4.10 -3.16 -15.88
CA VAL A 11 4.35 -2.20 -14.81
C VAL A 11 4.79 -2.91 -13.54
N ARG A 12 4.12 -4.00 -13.19
CA ARG A 12 4.43 -4.75 -11.98
C ARG A 12 5.81 -5.37 -12.04
N ASN A 13 6.23 -5.82 -13.21
CA ASN A 13 7.54 -6.43 -13.37
C ASN A 13 8.66 -5.41 -13.31
N HIS A 14 8.35 -4.16 -13.52
CA HIS A 14 9.35 -3.10 -13.53
C HIS A 14 9.41 -2.48 -12.13
N ASN A 15 10.19 -3.09 -11.26
CA ASN A 15 10.27 -2.67 -9.87
C ASN A 15 11.32 -1.58 -9.71
N VAL A 16 10.92 -0.35 -9.97
CA VAL A 16 11.82 0.80 -9.95
C VAL A 16 12.30 1.13 -8.54
N CYS A 17 11.41 0.96 -7.56
CA CYS A 17 11.67 1.40 -6.19
C CYS A 17 12.06 0.26 -5.26
N ASN A 18 12.37 -0.92 -5.82
CA ASN A 18 12.72 -2.09 -5.03
C ASN A 18 11.67 -2.37 -3.95
N SER A 19 10.41 -2.32 -4.31
CA SER A 19 9.29 -2.47 -3.40
C SER A 19 8.96 -3.94 -3.16
N ASP A 20 8.54 -4.26 -1.93
CA ASP A 20 8.03 -5.58 -1.59
C ASP A 20 6.80 -5.96 -2.40
N TYR A 21 6.04 -4.96 -2.86
CA TYR A 21 4.78 -5.20 -3.56
C TYR A 21 4.98 -5.99 -4.85
N ALA A 22 6.14 -5.86 -5.48
CA ALA A 22 6.42 -6.55 -6.74
C ALA A 22 6.37 -8.07 -6.60
N LYS A 23 6.52 -8.58 -5.38
CA LYS A 23 6.51 -10.03 -5.11
C LYS A 23 5.09 -10.60 -5.08
N HIS A 24 4.08 -9.77 -5.02
CA HIS A 24 2.70 -10.21 -4.85
C HIS A 24 1.92 -10.06 -6.14
N LYS A 25 1.00 -10.99 -6.38
CA LYS A 25 0.11 -10.92 -7.55
C LYS A 25 -0.82 -9.73 -7.46
N ILE A 26 -1.32 -9.46 -6.26
CA ILE A 26 -2.24 -8.37 -6.03
C ILE A 26 -1.44 -7.20 -5.48
N GLN A 27 -1.52 -6.09 -6.16
CA GLN A 27 -0.83 -4.87 -5.76
C GLN A 27 -1.80 -3.97 -4.98
N PRO A 28 -1.28 -3.06 -4.16
CA PRO A 28 -2.16 -2.14 -3.42
C PRO A 28 -3.13 -1.40 -4.33
N TRP A 29 -2.70 -0.96 -5.50
CA TRP A 29 -3.58 -0.23 -6.41
C TRP A 29 -4.70 -1.10 -6.95
N ASP A 30 -4.53 -2.42 -7.05
CA ASP A 30 -5.61 -3.32 -7.46
C ASP A 30 -6.76 -3.24 -6.46
N VAL A 31 -6.42 -3.21 -5.18
CA VAL A 31 -7.40 -3.09 -4.11
C VAL A 31 -8.08 -1.73 -4.17
N TRP A 32 -7.29 -0.67 -4.34
CA TRP A 32 -7.82 0.69 -4.39
C TRP A 32 -8.84 0.85 -5.54
N ILE A 33 -8.52 0.30 -6.69
CA ILE A 33 -9.39 0.41 -7.87
C ILE A 33 -10.63 -0.45 -7.70
N GLU A 34 -10.45 -1.68 -7.27
CA GLU A 34 -11.57 -2.63 -7.12
C GLU A 34 -12.62 -2.11 -6.15
N PHE A 35 -12.18 -1.57 -5.02
CA PHE A 35 -13.07 -1.08 -3.97
C PHE A 35 -13.36 0.41 -4.08
N GLN A 36 -12.86 1.07 -5.13
CA GLN A 36 -13.08 2.51 -5.36
C GLN A 36 -12.75 3.33 -4.11
N MET A 37 -11.58 3.07 -3.55
CA MET A 37 -11.17 3.70 -2.30
C MET A 37 -10.83 5.17 -2.50
N ASN A 38 -11.22 5.98 -1.52
CA ASN A 38 -10.76 7.37 -1.46
C ASN A 38 -9.29 7.39 -1.00
N PRO A 39 -8.60 8.54 -1.11
CA PRO A 39 -7.18 8.61 -0.77
C PRO A 39 -6.86 8.21 0.67
N PHE A 40 -7.72 8.49 1.61
CA PHE A 40 -7.48 8.13 3.01
C PHE A 40 -7.52 6.63 3.20
N ASP A 41 -8.56 6.00 2.66
CA ASP A 41 -8.70 4.55 2.77
C ASP A 41 -7.60 3.84 2.01
N ALA A 42 -7.21 4.36 0.85
CA ALA A 42 -6.13 3.79 0.05
C ALA A 42 -4.81 3.83 0.82
N ASP A 43 -4.53 4.93 1.50
CA ASP A 43 -3.31 5.06 2.30
C ASP A 43 -3.31 4.08 3.47
N LEU A 44 -4.45 3.93 4.14
CA LEU A 44 -4.58 2.96 5.23
C LEU A 44 -4.33 1.54 4.74
N ALA A 45 -4.92 1.17 3.61
CA ALA A 45 -4.73 -0.15 3.03
C ALA A 45 -3.27 -0.39 2.69
N LYS A 46 -2.62 0.60 2.07
CA LYS A 46 -1.21 0.50 1.71
C LYS A 46 -0.35 0.23 2.95
N ARG A 47 -0.60 0.93 4.04
CA ARG A 47 0.20 0.79 5.24
C ARG A 47 0.03 -0.56 5.90
N THR A 48 -1.17 -1.15 5.82
CA THR A 48 -1.39 -2.48 6.36
C THR A 48 -0.71 -3.55 5.52
N LEU A 49 -0.47 -3.29 4.24
CA LEU A 49 0.16 -4.24 3.33
C LEU A 49 1.68 -4.14 3.32
N ARG A 50 2.25 -3.07 3.87
CA ARG A 50 3.69 -2.91 3.91
C ARG A 50 4.32 -3.89 4.87
N THR A 51 5.40 -4.52 4.41
CA THR A 51 6.16 -5.43 5.26
C THR A 51 7.62 -5.07 5.33
N LYS A 52 8.05 -4.13 4.49
CA LYS A 52 9.46 -3.75 4.37
C LYS A 52 9.84 -2.75 5.45
N ALA A 53 10.88 -3.09 6.21
CA ALA A 53 11.48 -2.15 7.15
C ALA A 53 12.36 -1.14 6.40
N GLU A 54 12.42 0.08 6.90
CA GLU A 54 13.21 1.13 6.27
C GLU A 54 14.37 1.52 7.17
N GLY A 55 15.52 1.83 6.54
CA GLY A 55 16.69 2.43 7.11
C GLY A 55 16.93 2.15 8.57
N GLY A 56 17.59 1.07 8.93
CA GLY A 56 17.99 0.81 10.31
C GLY A 56 16.88 0.39 11.26
N MET A 57 15.62 0.40 10.84
CA MET A 57 14.51 -0.05 11.67
C MET A 57 14.40 -1.56 11.64
N THR A 58 14.01 -2.14 12.78
CA THR A 58 13.58 -3.54 12.78
C THR A 58 12.20 -3.64 12.16
N GLN A 59 11.80 -4.87 11.81
CA GLN A 59 10.45 -5.12 11.30
C GLN A 59 9.39 -4.61 12.27
N ASN A 60 9.56 -4.90 13.55
CA ASN A 60 8.58 -4.49 14.56
C ASN A 60 8.51 -2.97 14.70
N GLU A 61 9.65 -2.30 14.63
CA GLU A 61 9.67 -0.85 14.69
C GLU A 61 8.95 -0.23 13.51
N ALA A 62 9.19 -0.79 12.31
CA ALA A 62 8.54 -0.30 11.11
C ALA A 62 7.02 -0.53 11.18
N ARG A 63 6.59 -1.70 11.67
CA ARG A 63 5.17 -2.00 11.81
C ARG A 63 4.51 -1.07 12.83
N LYS A 64 5.18 -0.83 13.94
CA LYS A 64 4.67 0.09 14.95
C LYS A 64 4.46 1.48 14.37
N LEU A 65 5.44 1.96 13.62
CA LEU A 65 5.34 3.27 12.98
C LEU A 65 4.17 3.32 12.00
N ASP A 66 3.99 2.27 11.21
CA ASP A 66 2.86 2.21 10.29
C ASP A 66 1.52 2.27 11.04
N TYR A 67 1.39 1.53 12.13
CA TYR A 67 0.16 1.57 12.92
C TYR A 67 -0.07 2.95 13.55
N GLU A 68 0.99 3.62 13.99
CA GLU A 68 0.87 4.98 14.52
C GLU A 68 0.36 5.92 13.44
N LYS A 69 0.86 5.78 12.22
CA LYS A 69 0.37 6.59 11.09
C LYS A 69 -1.07 6.25 10.74
N ILE A 70 -1.44 4.97 10.83
CA ILE A 70 -2.82 4.55 10.59
C ILE A 70 -3.76 5.22 11.60
N VAL A 71 -3.38 5.22 12.88
CA VAL A 71 -4.17 5.89 13.90
C VAL A 71 -4.33 7.38 13.59
N HIS A 72 -3.26 8.02 13.18
CA HIS A 72 -3.29 9.44 12.83
C HIS A 72 -4.22 9.71 11.66
N ILE A 73 -4.10 8.93 10.59
CA ILE A 73 -4.92 9.12 9.39
C ILE A 73 -6.39 8.82 9.70
N ALA A 74 -6.64 7.75 10.45
CA ALA A 74 -8.00 7.36 10.82
C ALA A 74 -8.64 8.44 11.69
N SER A 75 -7.89 9.01 12.62
CA SER A 75 -8.37 10.09 13.48
C SER A 75 -8.75 11.32 12.66
N GLU A 76 -7.91 11.67 11.68
CA GLU A 76 -8.20 12.80 10.79
C GLU A 76 -9.47 12.53 9.98
N ARG A 77 -9.64 11.30 9.51
CA ARG A 77 -10.82 10.94 8.73
C ARG A 77 -12.10 11.02 9.56
N ILE A 78 -12.03 10.58 10.82
CA ILE A 78 -13.15 10.69 11.74
C ILE A 78 -13.54 12.15 11.92
N ARG A 79 -12.55 13.01 12.06
CA ARG A 79 -12.80 14.44 12.23
C ARG A 79 -13.50 15.06 11.02
N GLN A 80 -13.22 14.53 9.82
CA GLN A 80 -13.81 15.06 8.59
C GLN A 80 -15.26 14.58 8.38
N ILE A 81 -15.62 13.46 8.92
CA ILE A 81 -16.97 12.93 8.77
C ILE A 81 -17.91 13.59 9.77
#